data_aaf1a243334880688d779714a642ac36
#
_entry.id   aaf1a243334880688d779714a642ac36
#
_cell.length_a   1.000
_cell.length_b   1.000
_cell.length_c   1.000
_cell.angle_alpha   90.00
_cell.angle_beta   90.00
_cell.angle_gamma   90.00
#
_symmetry.space_group_name_H-M   'P 1'
#
loop_
_entity.id
_entity.type
_entity.pdbx_description
1 polymer ?
#
loop_
_entity_poly.entity_id
_entity_poly.type
_entity_poly.pdbx_seq_one_letter_code
_entity_poly.pdbx_strand_id
1 'polypeptide(L)'
;MVRILINHLGYDSEDTKKAILQATNQEEPINDTFTILEERTGDAVYRGRMEKAGPVAHWNKGDFYVMPFSDFQPDRDKNYGHFYKIKVETTAGPVESAPFEIYGNVLEYTTLSSVMYYFKSQRVTGEYEQIDRQLAFKGPREGVVDLHGGWNDATGDIGVHLTHQTVSGFFNAQQGNLAVFTFYKLLELIEQSSWEYYAIFNRRILDEASYGANWLMRRRAPSGSFFKAGPLRLPDAYELSEVTRKCGFEYKNTIGEGRKPVPQEQWKITDEDWR
;
A
#
# COMPACT_ATOMS: atom_id res chain seq x y z
N MET A 1 5.65 -8.46 28.18
CA MET A 1 5.04 -9.54 27.37
C MET A 1 6.00 -9.88 26.24
N VAL A 2 6.51 -11.08 26.22
CA VAL A 2 7.32 -11.61 25.12
C VAL A 2 6.41 -11.95 23.95
N ARG A 3 6.87 -11.71 22.73
CA ARG A 3 6.14 -12.09 21.51
C ARG A 3 7.10 -12.38 20.36
N ILE A 4 6.66 -13.23 19.45
CA ILE A 4 7.35 -13.52 18.20
C ILE A 4 6.65 -12.76 17.08
N LEU A 5 7.41 -11.93 16.37
CA LEU A 5 6.97 -11.14 15.23
C LEU A 5 7.38 -11.87 13.95
N ILE A 6 6.42 -12.12 13.10
CA ILE A 6 6.58 -12.80 11.81
C ILE A 6 6.07 -11.91 10.67
N ASN A 7 6.39 -12.27 9.44
CA ASN A 7 5.71 -11.69 8.28
C ASN A 7 4.28 -12.24 8.20
N HIS A 8 3.30 -11.36 8.28
CA HIS A 8 1.88 -11.73 8.28
C HIS A 8 1.40 -12.33 6.94
N LEU A 9 2.11 -12.06 5.86
CA LEU A 9 1.79 -12.61 4.53
C LEU A 9 2.43 -13.98 4.29
N GLY A 10 3.33 -14.41 5.20
CA GLY A 10 4.14 -15.60 5.00
C GLY A 10 5.54 -15.28 4.47
N TYR A 11 6.24 -16.31 4.03
CA TYR A 11 7.61 -16.21 3.51
C TYR A 11 7.74 -16.92 2.18
N ASP A 12 8.51 -16.35 1.27
CA ASP A 12 8.90 -17.06 0.06
C ASP A 12 9.90 -18.18 0.42
N SER A 13 9.74 -19.35 -0.20
CA SER A 13 10.58 -20.51 0.11
C SER A 13 12.05 -20.29 -0.23
N GLU A 14 12.34 -19.48 -1.25
CA GLU A 14 13.70 -19.24 -1.74
C GLU A 14 14.34 -17.98 -1.17
N ASP A 15 13.54 -17.09 -0.58
CA ASP A 15 14.01 -15.82 -0.05
C ASP A 15 14.59 -15.92 1.36
N THR A 16 15.19 -14.83 1.80
CA THR A 16 15.66 -14.66 3.17
C THR A 16 14.49 -14.66 4.15
N LYS A 17 14.46 -15.64 5.03
CA LYS A 17 13.43 -15.82 6.05
C LYS A 17 13.97 -15.49 7.43
N LYS A 18 13.31 -14.58 8.14
CA LYS A 18 13.62 -14.26 9.52
C LYS A 18 12.37 -13.86 10.29
N ALA A 19 12.34 -14.21 11.55
CA ALA A 19 11.39 -13.72 12.54
C ALA A 19 12.13 -12.97 13.64
N ILE A 20 11.40 -12.24 14.47
CA ILE A 20 11.96 -11.46 15.56
C ILE A 20 11.29 -11.84 16.87
N LEU A 21 12.07 -12.27 17.85
CA LEU A 21 11.61 -12.35 19.22
C LEU A 21 11.79 -10.98 19.89
N GLN A 22 10.71 -10.43 20.39
CA GLN A 22 10.74 -9.27 21.28
C GLN A 22 10.64 -9.77 22.72
N ALA A 23 11.71 -9.64 23.49
CA ALA A 23 11.79 -9.99 24.90
C ALA A 23 11.67 -8.74 25.78
N THR A 24 11.17 -8.91 27.00
CA THR A 24 11.18 -7.84 28.01
C THR A 24 12.28 -8.14 29.05
N ASN A 25 12.66 -7.14 29.85
CA ASN A 25 13.70 -7.27 30.85
C ASN A 25 13.43 -8.33 31.95
N GLN A 26 12.22 -8.91 31.97
CA GLN A 26 11.79 -9.92 32.95
C GLN A 26 11.49 -11.26 32.32
N GLU A 27 11.37 -11.32 31.01
CA GLU A 27 10.98 -12.52 30.24
C GLU A 27 11.95 -12.65 29.07
N GLU A 28 13.03 -13.41 29.29
CA GLU A 28 14.08 -13.64 28.30
C GLU A 28 14.05 -15.08 27.77
N PRO A 29 14.61 -15.35 26.59
CA PRO A 29 14.79 -16.72 26.12
C PRO A 29 15.77 -17.46 27.05
N ILE A 30 15.45 -18.75 27.34
CA ILE A 30 16.30 -19.59 28.21
C ILE A 30 17.63 -19.92 27.52
N ASN A 31 17.61 -20.01 26.19
CA ASN A 31 18.78 -20.30 25.36
C ASN A 31 18.67 -19.59 24.01
N ASP A 32 19.66 -19.74 23.16
CA ASP A 32 19.75 -19.14 21.83
C ASP A 32 19.03 -19.93 20.71
N THR A 33 18.12 -20.85 21.05
CA THR A 33 17.50 -21.71 20.05
C THR A 33 16.00 -21.46 19.91
N PHE A 34 15.48 -21.69 18.71
CA PHE A 34 14.06 -21.73 18.41
C PHE A 34 13.71 -22.97 17.59
N THR A 35 12.44 -23.32 17.59
CA THR A 35 11.92 -24.48 16.84
C THR A 35 10.78 -24.03 15.94
N ILE A 36 10.76 -24.49 14.69
CA ILE A 36 9.58 -24.37 13.82
C ILE A 36 8.79 -25.67 13.94
N LEU A 37 7.51 -25.51 14.21
CA LEU A 37 6.54 -26.59 14.31
C LEU A 37 5.61 -26.55 13.11
N GLU A 38 5.26 -27.71 12.57
CA GLU A 38 4.11 -27.80 11.66
C GLU A 38 2.84 -27.66 12.49
N GLU A 39 1.95 -26.72 12.14
CA GLU A 39 0.83 -26.34 13.00
C GLU A 39 -0.16 -27.50 13.23
N ARG A 40 -0.43 -28.28 12.19
CA ARG A 40 -1.45 -29.34 12.23
C ARG A 40 -1.02 -30.55 13.06
N THR A 41 0.25 -30.96 12.98
CA THR A 41 0.77 -32.15 13.68
C THR A 41 1.45 -31.80 14.99
N GLY A 42 1.97 -30.59 15.13
CA GLY A 42 2.82 -30.15 16.23
C GLY A 42 4.27 -30.67 16.11
N ASP A 43 4.62 -31.31 15.01
CA ASP A 43 5.95 -31.85 14.80
C ASP A 43 7.00 -30.75 14.63
N ALA A 44 8.16 -30.92 15.24
CA ALA A 44 9.30 -30.07 15.06
C ALA A 44 9.96 -30.35 13.70
N VAL A 45 9.81 -29.41 12.76
CA VAL A 45 10.32 -29.55 11.38
C VAL A 45 11.63 -28.82 11.14
N TYR A 46 11.98 -27.87 12.02
CA TYR A 46 13.25 -27.14 11.93
C TYR A 46 13.68 -26.67 13.32
N ARG A 47 14.98 -26.60 13.54
CA ARG A 47 15.60 -25.95 14.71
C ARG A 47 16.70 -25.02 14.27
N GLY A 48 16.61 -23.77 14.72
CA GLY A 48 17.58 -22.73 14.42
C GLY A 48 18.13 -22.05 15.66
N ARG A 49 19.10 -21.18 15.45
CA ARG A 49 19.65 -20.31 16.48
C ARG A 49 19.22 -18.88 16.26
N MET A 50 18.96 -18.19 17.35
CA MET A 50 18.66 -16.76 17.34
C MET A 50 19.88 -15.95 17.75
N GLU A 51 19.97 -14.74 17.23
CA GLU A 51 21.04 -13.79 17.53
C GLU A 51 20.47 -12.60 18.29
N LYS A 52 21.09 -12.25 19.42
CA LYS A 52 20.68 -11.07 20.18
C LYS A 52 21.06 -9.80 19.42
N ALA A 53 20.07 -9.03 18.97
CA ALA A 53 20.26 -7.74 18.33
C ALA A 53 20.27 -6.57 19.37
N GLY A 54 19.80 -6.83 20.58
CA GLY A 54 19.69 -5.84 21.63
C GLY A 54 18.49 -4.90 21.47
N PRO A 55 18.48 -3.78 22.20
CA PRO A 55 17.38 -2.83 22.16
C PRO A 55 17.44 -1.97 20.88
N VAL A 56 16.28 -1.53 20.41
CA VAL A 56 16.17 -0.53 19.34
C VAL A 56 16.18 0.87 19.96
N ALA A 57 17.03 1.75 19.44
CA ALA A 57 17.15 3.12 19.91
C ALA A 57 15.77 3.82 19.94
N HIS A 58 15.48 4.50 21.03
CA HIS A 58 14.21 5.18 21.30
C HIS A 58 12.96 4.28 21.44
N TRP A 59 13.15 2.95 21.50
CA TRP A 59 12.07 2.01 21.79
C TRP A 59 12.24 1.38 23.18
N ASN A 60 11.42 1.73 24.13
CA ASN A 60 11.39 1.11 25.46
C ASN A 60 10.60 -0.21 25.44
N LYS A 61 10.99 -1.14 24.58
CA LYS A 61 10.27 -2.40 24.33
C LYS A 61 11.07 -3.67 24.68
N GLY A 62 12.24 -3.51 25.32
CA GLY A 62 13.12 -4.63 25.65
C GLY A 62 14.12 -4.97 24.55
N ASP A 63 14.68 -6.16 24.65
CA ASP A 63 15.66 -6.67 23.70
C ASP A 63 15.00 -7.41 22.53
N PHE A 64 15.65 -7.36 21.39
CA PHE A 64 15.23 -8.07 20.18
C PHE A 64 16.24 -9.14 19.82
N TYR A 65 15.73 -10.27 19.35
CA TYR A 65 16.52 -11.39 18.88
C TYR A 65 16.07 -11.74 17.44
N VAL A 66 17.02 -11.85 16.54
CA VAL A 66 16.76 -12.25 15.15
C VAL A 66 16.81 -13.76 15.06
N MET A 67 15.82 -14.37 14.48
CA MET A 67 15.67 -15.81 14.25
C MET A 67 15.73 -16.10 12.74
N PRO A 68 16.92 -16.30 12.16
CA PRO A 68 17.05 -16.63 10.75
C PRO A 68 16.68 -18.11 10.52
N PHE A 69 15.93 -18.37 9.44
CA PHE A 69 15.55 -19.73 9.04
C PHE A 69 15.49 -19.90 7.51
N SER A 70 16.34 -19.16 6.78
CA SER A 70 16.42 -19.26 5.31
C SER A 70 16.75 -20.67 4.84
N ASP A 71 17.48 -21.45 5.65
CA ASP A 71 17.83 -22.85 5.35
C ASP A 71 16.63 -23.81 5.44
N PHE A 72 15.55 -23.39 6.08
CA PHE A 72 14.31 -24.15 6.09
C PHE A 72 13.54 -23.88 4.79
N GLN A 73 13.63 -24.82 3.87
CA GLN A 73 13.03 -24.74 2.54
C GLN A 73 12.07 -25.92 2.34
N PRO A 74 10.81 -25.80 2.82
CA PRO A 74 9.80 -26.80 2.49
C PRO A 74 9.52 -26.80 0.98
N ASP A 75 9.01 -27.93 0.49
CA ASP A 75 8.75 -28.12 -0.95
C ASP A 75 7.82 -27.00 -1.47
N ARG A 76 8.38 -26.16 -2.35
CA ARG A 76 7.75 -24.99 -2.90
C ARG A 76 6.35 -25.24 -3.48
N ASP A 77 6.20 -26.36 -4.21
CA ASP A 77 5.00 -26.65 -4.99
C ASP A 77 3.94 -27.40 -4.18
N LYS A 78 4.33 -28.03 -3.09
CA LYS A 78 3.45 -28.86 -2.26
C LYS A 78 3.06 -28.23 -0.94
N ASN A 79 3.60 -27.06 -0.63
CA ASN A 79 3.50 -26.49 0.70
C ASN A 79 2.39 -25.43 0.85
N TYR A 80 1.64 -25.18 -0.21
CA TYR A 80 0.48 -24.30 -0.14
C TYR A 80 -0.58 -24.84 0.84
N GLY A 81 -1.02 -23.97 1.76
CA GLY A 81 -1.97 -24.34 2.80
C GLY A 81 -1.35 -25.09 3.99
N HIS A 82 -0.02 -25.23 4.05
CA HIS A 82 0.69 -25.74 5.21
C HIS A 82 1.16 -24.58 6.10
N PHE A 83 0.73 -24.61 7.34
CA PHE A 83 1.05 -23.58 8.30
C PHE A 83 2.12 -24.03 9.29
N TYR A 84 2.96 -23.09 9.67
CA TYR A 84 4.04 -23.27 10.63
C TYR A 84 3.92 -22.27 11.77
N LYS A 85 4.47 -22.63 12.93
CA LYS A 85 4.64 -21.74 14.07
C LYS A 85 6.07 -21.78 14.55
N ILE A 86 6.57 -20.66 15.03
CA ILE A 86 7.86 -20.61 15.73
C ILE A 86 7.59 -20.71 17.22
N LYS A 87 8.33 -21.58 17.89
CA LYS A 87 8.31 -21.75 19.34
C LYS A 87 9.67 -21.38 19.94
N VAL A 88 9.66 -20.62 21.03
CA VAL A 88 10.82 -20.26 21.84
C VAL A 88 10.52 -20.58 23.30
N GLU A 89 11.46 -21.21 24.00
CA GLU A 89 11.38 -21.42 25.44
C GLU A 89 11.89 -20.17 26.16
N THR A 90 11.09 -19.62 27.06
CA THR A 90 11.44 -18.41 27.83
C THR A 90 11.32 -18.65 29.32
N THR A 91 11.88 -17.75 30.12
CA THR A 91 11.81 -17.81 31.59
C THR A 91 10.37 -17.78 32.13
N ALA A 92 9.42 -17.29 31.34
CA ALA A 92 7.98 -17.25 31.68
C ALA A 92 7.21 -18.45 31.09
N GLY A 93 7.87 -19.36 30.38
CA GLY A 93 7.28 -20.49 29.67
C GLY A 93 7.43 -20.39 28.15
N PRO A 94 6.91 -21.36 27.40
CA PRO A 94 7.01 -21.37 25.95
C PRO A 94 6.14 -20.26 25.33
N VAL A 95 6.68 -19.62 24.29
CA VAL A 95 5.96 -18.62 23.47
C VAL A 95 5.93 -19.12 22.03
N GLU A 96 4.74 -19.03 21.42
CA GLU A 96 4.54 -19.39 20.01
C GLU A 96 4.16 -18.16 19.18
N SER A 97 4.55 -18.15 17.91
CA SER A 97 4.10 -17.16 16.94
C SER A 97 2.65 -17.42 16.51
N ALA A 98 2.05 -16.44 15.82
CA ALA A 98 0.93 -16.72 14.94
C ALA A 98 1.37 -17.73 13.85
N PRO A 99 0.42 -18.47 13.24
CA PRO A 99 0.73 -19.35 12.12
C PRO A 99 1.14 -18.54 10.88
N PHE A 100 2.03 -19.09 10.06
CA PHE A 100 2.48 -18.52 8.80
C PHE A 100 2.74 -19.63 7.77
N GLU A 101 2.71 -19.24 6.50
CA GLU A 101 3.00 -20.14 5.38
C GLU A 101 4.39 -19.88 4.79
N ILE A 102 4.97 -20.92 4.17
CA ILE A 102 6.19 -20.82 3.37
C ILE A 102 5.95 -21.54 2.05
N TYR A 103 5.88 -20.81 0.95
CA TYR A 103 5.78 -21.36 -0.40
C TYR A 103 6.29 -20.37 -1.44
N GLY A 104 6.35 -20.77 -2.71
CA GLY A 104 6.88 -19.91 -3.76
C GLY A 104 5.96 -18.77 -4.12
N ASN A 105 6.52 -17.55 -4.27
CA ASN A 105 5.80 -16.32 -4.64
C ASN A 105 4.64 -15.97 -3.69
N VAL A 106 4.83 -16.21 -2.39
CA VAL A 106 3.81 -15.99 -1.35
C VAL A 106 3.30 -14.55 -1.34
N LEU A 107 4.18 -13.58 -1.51
CA LEU A 107 3.84 -12.16 -1.47
C LEU A 107 2.93 -11.80 -2.66
N GLU A 108 3.32 -12.18 -3.86
CA GLU A 108 2.57 -11.89 -5.08
C GLU A 108 1.24 -12.62 -5.07
N TYR A 109 1.25 -13.89 -4.70
CA TYR A 109 0.03 -14.70 -4.65
C TYR A 109 -1.02 -14.12 -3.70
N THR A 110 -0.60 -13.62 -2.55
CA THR A 110 -1.50 -13.09 -1.53
C THR A 110 -1.90 -11.63 -1.77
N THR A 111 -1.04 -10.81 -2.41
CA THR A 111 -1.24 -9.35 -2.43
C THR A 111 -1.55 -8.78 -3.81
N LEU A 112 -1.02 -9.36 -4.89
CA LEU A 112 -1.09 -8.74 -6.22
C LEU A 112 -2.53 -8.48 -6.67
N SER A 113 -3.43 -9.42 -6.45
CA SER A 113 -4.85 -9.25 -6.79
C SER A 113 -5.49 -8.10 -6.02
N SER A 114 -5.19 -7.98 -4.74
CA SER A 114 -5.73 -6.94 -3.86
C SER A 114 -5.19 -5.57 -4.23
N VAL A 115 -3.90 -5.47 -4.56
CA VAL A 115 -3.27 -4.23 -5.03
C VAL A 115 -3.90 -3.77 -6.35
N MET A 116 -4.06 -4.67 -7.32
CA MET A 116 -4.70 -4.33 -8.59
C MET A 116 -6.17 -3.93 -8.42
N TYR A 117 -6.89 -4.61 -7.52
CA TYR A 117 -8.25 -4.23 -7.17
C TYR A 117 -8.33 -2.85 -6.52
N TYR A 118 -7.40 -2.56 -5.61
CA TYR A 118 -7.30 -1.25 -4.97
C TYR A 118 -7.16 -0.13 -6.01
N PHE A 119 -6.18 -0.20 -6.89
CA PHE A 119 -6.00 0.82 -7.93
C PHE A 119 -7.23 0.94 -8.84
N LYS A 120 -7.81 -0.19 -9.25
CA LYS A 120 -9.03 -0.19 -10.07
C LYS A 120 -10.19 0.52 -9.39
N SER A 121 -10.37 0.32 -8.10
CA SER A 121 -11.43 0.93 -7.30
C SER A 121 -11.20 2.43 -7.02
N GLN A 122 -9.95 2.89 -7.11
CA GLN A 122 -9.59 4.29 -6.93
C GLN A 122 -9.66 5.13 -8.21
N ARG A 123 -9.99 4.55 -9.37
CA ARG A 123 -10.18 5.34 -10.59
C ARG A 123 -11.21 6.44 -10.38
N VAL A 124 -10.88 7.65 -10.80
CA VAL A 124 -11.82 8.77 -10.77
C VAL A 124 -12.95 8.50 -11.75
N THR A 125 -14.18 8.45 -11.25
CA THR A 125 -15.38 8.11 -12.01
C THR A 125 -16.56 8.99 -11.60
N GLY A 126 -17.68 8.85 -12.30
CA GLY A 126 -18.93 9.52 -11.97
C GLY A 126 -18.90 11.02 -12.25
N GLU A 127 -19.47 11.81 -11.35
CA GLU A 127 -19.60 13.25 -11.49
C GLU A 127 -18.24 13.95 -11.64
N TYR A 128 -17.26 13.56 -10.87
CA TYR A 128 -15.90 14.13 -10.95
C TYR A 128 -15.24 13.88 -12.30
N GLU A 129 -15.42 12.71 -12.88
CA GLU A 129 -14.93 12.42 -14.23
C GLU A 129 -15.59 13.33 -15.27
N GLN A 130 -16.91 13.56 -15.17
CA GLN A 130 -17.64 14.42 -16.10
C GLN A 130 -17.16 15.89 -16.00
N ILE A 131 -16.90 16.37 -14.80
CA ILE A 131 -16.34 17.70 -14.59
C ILE A 131 -14.94 17.81 -15.19
N ASP A 132 -14.09 16.81 -14.99
CA ASP A 132 -12.72 16.78 -15.51
C ASP A 132 -12.65 16.79 -17.03
N ARG A 133 -13.71 16.35 -17.71
CA ARG A 133 -13.77 16.39 -19.18
C ARG A 133 -13.95 17.78 -19.76
N GLN A 134 -14.35 18.75 -18.95
CA GLN A 134 -14.72 20.10 -19.40
C GLN A 134 -14.22 21.17 -18.42
N LEU A 135 -12.96 21.09 -18.02
CA LEU A 135 -12.38 22.09 -17.10
C LEU A 135 -12.05 23.39 -17.84
N ALA A 136 -12.64 24.48 -17.37
CA ALA A 136 -12.27 25.80 -17.83
C ALA A 136 -10.93 26.26 -17.26
N PHE A 137 -10.22 27.11 -18.01
CA PHE A 137 -8.98 27.70 -17.53
C PHE A 137 -9.25 28.79 -16.49
N LYS A 138 -8.33 28.91 -15.53
CA LYS A 138 -8.34 30.07 -14.62
C LYS A 138 -7.58 31.23 -15.28
N GLY A 139 -8.16 32.40 -15.28
CA GLY A 139 -7.54 33.58 -15.90
C GLY A 139 -8.15 33.94 -17.29
N PRO A 140 -7.43 34.66 -18.14
CA PRO A 140 -7.97 35.19 -19.38
C PRO A 140 -8.05 34.19 -20.53
N ARG A 141 -7.46 32.99 -20.38
CA ARG A 141 -7.50 31.97 -21.42
C ARG A 141 -8.91 31.40 -21.55
N GLU A 142 -9.44 31.44 -22.75
CA GLU A 142 -10.74 30.88 -23.08
C GLU A 142 -10.66 29.38 -23.44
N GLY A 143 -11.81 28.73 -23.35
CA GLY A 143 -11.97 27.32 -23.70
C GLY A 143 -11.96 26.37 -22.50
N VAL A 144 -11.99 25.11 -22.82
CA VAL A 144 -12.00 24.00 -21.84
C VAL A 144 -10.94 22.99 -22.21
N VAL A 145 -10.52 22.20 -21.24
CA VAL A 145 -9.57 21.10 -21.44
C VAL A 145 -10.10 19.84 -20.77
N ASP A 146 -9.86 18.71 -21.41
CA ASP A 146 -10.15 17.39 -20.88
C ASP A 146 -8.97 16.85 -20.09
N LEU A 147 -9.12 16.75 -18.78
CA LEU A 147 -8.12 16.22 -17.85
C LEU A 147 -8.63 15.00 -17.09
N HIS A 148 -9.68 14.33 -17.59
CA HIS A 148 -10.27 13.19 -16.89
C HIS A 148 -9.30 12.01 -16.70
N GLY A 149 -9.51 11.23 -15.67
CA GLY A 149 -8.73 10.05 -15.33
C GLY A 149 -7.95 10.22 -14.03
N GLY A 150 -6.97 9.34 -13.81
CA GLY A 150 -6.23 9.30 -12.57
C GLY A 150 -6.98 8.57 -11.46
N TRP A 151 -6.38 8.54 -10.30
CA TRP A 151 -6.89 7.81 -9.14
C TRP A 151 -7.13 8.76 -7.97
N ASN A 152 -8.10 8.42 -7.15
CA ASN A 152 -8.26 9.07 -5.85
C ASN A 152 -7.08 8.68 -4.94
N ASP A 153 -6.63 9.64 -4.13
CA ASP A 153 -5.61 9.38 -3.13
C ASP A 153 -6.22 8.68 -1.92
N ALA A 154 -5.43 7.81 -1.32
CA ALA A 154 -5.74 7.06 -0.11
C ALA A 154 -7.14 6.42 -0.12
N THR A 155 -7.36 5.39 0.40
CA THR A 155 -8.53 4.56 0.75
C THR A 155 -9.96 5.00 0.35
N GLY A 156 -10.14 6.00 -0.50
CA GLY A 156 -11.47 6.63 -0.72
C GLY A 156 -12.02 7.28 0.56
N ASP A 157 -11.16 7.56 1.50
CA ASP A 157 -11.49 8.19 2.76
C ASP A 157 -11.76 9.67 2.54
N ILE A 158 -12.99 9.94 2.16
CA ILE A 158 -13.51 11.26 1.85
C ILE A 158 -13.35 12.26 3.01
N GLY A 159 -12.91 11.82 4.17
CA GLY A 159 -12.85 12.67 5.35
C GLY A 159 -11.45 13.10 5.77
N VAL A 160 -10.42 12.34 5.45
CA VAL A 160 -9.14 12.47 6.14
C VAL A 160 -8.06 13.17 5.30
N HIS A 161 -8.11 13.06 3.98
CA HIS A 161 -7.08 13.59 3.09
C HIS A 161 -7.63 14.51 2.01
N LEU A 162 -8.42 15.47 2.40
CA LEU A 162 -9.10 16.42 1.50
C LEU A 162 -8.15 17.16 0.55
N THR A 163 -6.88 17.28 0.88
CA THR A 163 -5.86 17.93 0.05
C THR A 163 -5.26 17.03 -1.01
N HIS A 164 -5.49 15.72 -0.91
CA HIS A 164 -4.89 14.70 -1.77
C HIS A 164 -5.92 13.83 -2.50
N GLN A 165 -7.19 14.14 -2.37
CA GLN A 165 -8.30 13.26 -2.71
C GLN A 165 -8.49 12.95 -4.17
N THR A 166 -8.13 13.82 -5.04
CA THR A 166 -8.33 13.60 -6.46
C THR A 166 -7.02 13.82 -7.18
N VAL A 167 -6.39 12.74 -7.54
CA VAL A 167 -5.19 12.82 -8.39
C VAL A 167 -5.52 13.47 -9.72
N SER A 168 -6.76 13.38 -10.19
CA SER A 168 -7.26 14.12 -11.36
C SER A 168 -7.44 15.63 -11.09
N GLY A 169 -7.90 16.01 -9.92
CA GLY A 169 -8.02 17.41 -9.52
C GLY A 169 -6.69 18.07 -9.15
N PHE A 170 -5.74 17.29 -8.68
CA PHE A 170 -4.41 17.74 -8.28
C PHE A 170 -3.35 16.84 -8.91
N PHE A 171 -2.53 17.38 -9.78
CA PHE A 171 -1.43 16.64 -10.37
C PHE A 171 -0.29 16.49 -9.36
N ASN A 172 -0.22 15.33 -8.75
CA ASN A 172 0.92 14.93 -7.93
C ASN A 172 1.94 14.18 -8.83
N ALA A 173 2.94 14.93 -9.29
CA ALA A 173 3.98 14.39 -10.16
C ALA A 173 4.79 13.25 -9.52
N GLN A 174 4.84 13.20 -8.20
CA GLN A 174 5.58 12.15 -7.49
C GLN A 174 4.78 10.84 -7.46
N GLN A 175 3.50 10.88 -7.15
CA GLN A 175 2.68 9.68 -6.94
C GLN A 175 2.10 9.13 -8.25
N GLY A 176 1.44 9.97 -9.05
CA GLY A 176 0.77 9.52 -10.27
C GLY A 176 1.75 8.97 -11.31
N ASN A 177 2.86 9.68 -11.55
CA ASN A 177 3.88 9.23 -12.50
C ASN A 177 4.59 7.96 -12.01
N LEU A 178 4.86 7.87 -10.71
CA LEU A 178 5.49 6.69 -10.12
C LEU A 178 4.57 5.46 -10.26
N ALA A 179 3.27 5.61 -10.02
CA ALA A 179 2.32 4.52 -10.20
C ALA A 179 2.32 3.99 -11.65
N VAL A 180 2.23 4.89 -12.64
CA VAL A 180 2.27 4.51 -14.06
C VAL A 180 3.59 3.82 -14.42
N PHE A 181 4.72 4.39 -14.00
CA PHE A 181 6.05 3.79 -14.21
C PHE A 181 6.13 2.40 -13.58
N THR A 182 5.65 2.26 -12.35
CA THR A 182 5.67 0.99 -11.63
C THR A 182 4.86 -0.09 -12.33
N PHE A 183 3.68 0.23 -12.87
CA PHE A 183 2.89 -0.74 -13.63
C PHE A 183 3.59 -1.21 -14.89
N TYR A 184 4.20 -0.31 -15.68
CA TYR A 184 4.96 -0.73 -16.85
C TYR A 184 6.20 -1.54 -16.45
N LYS A 185 6.88 -1.16 -15.37
CA LYS A 185 8.03 -1.92 -14.87
C LYS A 185 7.63 -3.31 -14.37
N LEU A 186 6.46 -3.41 -13.74
CA LEU A 186 5.91 -4.71 -13.33
C LEU A 186 5.60 -5.60 -14.54
N LEU A 187 5.07 -5.05 -15.64
CA LEU A 187 4.87 -5.82 -16.87
C LEU A 187 6.18 -6.38 -17.43
N GLU A 188 7.25 -5.58 -17.47
CA GLU A 188 8.56 -6.06 -17.88
C GLU A 188 9.08 -7.22 -17.01
N LEU A 189 8.90 -7.13 -15.70
CA LEU A 189 9.30 -8.18 -14.76
C LEU A 189 8.49 -9.46 -14.94
N ILE A 190 7.18 -9.33 -15.15
CA ILE A 190 6.29 -10.46 -15.40
C ILE A 190 6.66 -11.17 -16.71
N GLU A 191 6.97 -10.44 -17.77
CA GLU A 191 7.42 -11.00 -19.05
C GLU A 191 8.71 -11.81 -18.92
N GLN A 192 9.55 -11.44 -17.96
CA GLN A 192 10.81 -12.16 -17.67
C GLN A 192 10.58 -13.37 -16.75
N SER A 193 9.42 -13.46 -16.10
CA SER A 193 9.09 -14.56 -15.20
C SER A 193 8.56 -15.76 -15.96
N SER A 194 9.01 -16.95 -15.57
CA SER A 194 8.45 -18.22 -16.07
C SER A 194 7.18 -18.67 -15.36
N TRP A 195 6.68 -17.93 -14.40
CA TRP A 195 5.54 -18.33 -13.59
C TRP A 195 4.21 -18.01 -14.28
N GLU A 196 3.50 -19.05 -14.70
CA GLU A 196 2.23 -18.93 -15.45
C GLU A 196 1.14 -18.14 -14.73
N TYR A 197 1.16 -18.13 -13.40
CA TYR A 197 0.21 -17.36 -12.58
C TYR A 197 0.23 -15.86 -12.93
N TYR A 198 1.36 -15.31 -13.29
CA TYR A 198 1.46 -13.90 -13.67
C TYR A 198 0.72 -13.54 -14.97
N ALA A 199 0.51 -14.51 -15.86
CA ALA A 199 -0.23 -14.26 -17.09
C ALA A 199 -1.67 -13.77 -16.83
N ILE A 200 -2.26 -14.19 -15.71
CA ILE A 200 -3.59 -13.73 -15.27
C ILE A 200 -3.61 -12.23 -15.00
N PHE A 201 -2.51 -11.69 -14.54
CA PHE A 201 -2.39 -10.29 -14.13
C PHE A 201 -1.96 -9.36 -15.26
N ASN A 202 -1.29 -9.84 -16.29
CA ASN A 202 -0.78 -9.03 -17.40
C ASN A 202 -1.83 -8.07 -17.95
N ARG A 203 -3.02 -8.57 -18.22
CA ARG A 203 -4.11 -7.76 -18.76
C ARG A 203 -4.58 -6.69 -17.77
N ARG A 204 -4.66 -7.04 -16.49
CA ARG A 204 -5.10 -6.09 -15.43
C ARG A 204 -4.09 -5.00 -15.21
N ILE A 205 -2.80 -5.35 -15.17
CA ILE A 205 -1.71 -4.40 -14.98
C ILE A 205 -1.61 -3.49 -16.20
N LEU A 206 -1.72 -4.03 -17.42
CA LEU A 206 -1.71 -3.25 -18.65
C LEU A 206 -2.90 -2.27 -18.72
N ASP A 207 -4.09 -2.67 -18.25
CA ASP A 207 -5.27 -1.80 -18.17
C ASP A 207 -5.03 -0.62 -17.20
N GLU A 208 -4.42 -0.85 -16.03
CA GLU A 208 -4.08 0.23 -15.10
C GLU A 208 -2.94 1.11 -15.64
N ALA A 209 -1.89 0.52 -16.20
CA ALA A 209 -0.80 1.25 -16.82
C ALA A 209 -1.29 2.17 -17.94
N SER A 210 -2.11 1.63 -18.84
CA SER A 210 -2.67 2.38 -19.97
C SER A 210 -3.64 3.46 -19.51
N TYR A 211 -4.46 3.18 -18.50
CA TYR A 211 -5.36 4.16 -17.90
C TYR A 211 -4.59 5.36 -17.35
N GLY A 212 -3.54 5.10 -16.58
CA GLY A 212 -2.70 6.16 -16.03
C GLY A 212 -1.89 6.91 -17.09
N ALA A 213 -1.33 6.20 -18.07
CA ALA A 213 -0.60 6.84 -19.18
C ALA A 213 -1.49 7.77 -19.99
N ASN A 214 -2.72 7.35 -20.30
CA ASN A 214 -3.70 8.17 -20.99
C ASN A 214 -4.08 9.42 -20.20
N TRP A 215 -4.20 9.30 -18.89
CA TRP A 215 -4.42 10.44 -18.01
C TRP A 215 -3.23 11.39 -18.02
N LEU A 216 -1.99 10.92 -17.93
CA LEU A 216 -0.78 11.74 -18.02
C LEU A 216 -0.68 12.48 -19.37
N MET A 217 -1.05 11.81 -20.46
CA MET A 217 -1.06 12.45 -21.80
C MET A 217 -2.09 13.60 -21.88
N ARG A 218 -3.27 13.47 -21.28
CA ARG A 218 -4.24 14.57 -21.21
C ARG A 218 -3.73 15.74 -20.36
N ARG A 219 -2.93 15.44 -19.35
CA ARG A 219 -2.31 16.48 -18.50
C ARG A 219 -1.22 17.25 -19.19
N ARG A 220 -0.70 16.78 -20.31
CA ARG A 220 0.35 17.46 -21.05
C ARG A 220 -0.20 18.62 -21.87
N ALA A 221 0.26 19.84 -21.56
CA ALA A 221 -0.08 21.02 -22.34
C ALA A 221 0.64 21.04 -23.69
N PRO A 222 0.15 21.76 -24.73
CA PRO A 222 0.83 21.89 -26.03
C PRO A 222 2.27 22.42 -25.93
N SER A 223 2.56 23.21 -24.90
CA SER A 223 3.91 23.71 -24.60
C SER A 223 4.89 22.64 -24.12
N GLY A 224 4.42 21.43 -23.82
CA GLY A 224 5.19 20.37 -23.22
C GLY A 224 5.21 20.34 -21.70
N SER A 225 4.69 21.37 -21.04
CA SER A 225 4.45 21.37 -19.58
C SER A 225 3.22 20.52 -19.22
N PHE A 226 2.97 20.38 -17.92
CA PHE A 226 1.80 19.65 -17.43
C PHE A 226 0.85 20.60 -16.68
N PHE A 227 -0.44 20.41 -16.85
CA PHE A 227 -1.44 21.09 -16.04
C PHE A 227 -1.41 20.58 -14.60
N LYS A 228 -1.14 21.47 -13.64
CA LYS A 228 -0.89 21.12 -12.24
C LYS A 228 -2.15 20.84 -11.44
N ALA A 229 -3.08 21.74 -11.47
CA ALA A 229 -4.22 21.67 -10.58
C ALA A 229 -5.51 21.91 -11.34
N GLY A 230 -6.49 21.06 -11.04
CA GLY A 230 -7.85 21.49 -11.02
C GLY A 230 -8.12 22.19 -9.67
N PRO A 231 -9.21 22.91 -9.52
CA PRO A 231 -9.63 23.41 -8.22
C PRO A 231 -9.80 22.21 -7.26
N LEU A 232 -9.51 22.45 -5.99
CA LEU A 232 -9.86 21.52 -4.93
C LEU A 232 -11.36 21.24 -5.01
N ARG A 233 -11.72 20.05 -5.46
CA ARG A 233 -13.09 19.57 -5.48
C ARG A 233 -13.45 19.05 -4.12
N LEU A 234 -13.46 19.94 -3.16
CA LEU A 234 -13.98 19.58 -1.86
C LEU A 234 -15.49 19.75 -1.95
N PRO A 235 -16.27 18.68 -1.74
CA PRO A 235 -17.61 18.87 -1.24
C PRO A 235 -17.52 19.81 -0.06
N ASP A 236 -18.56 20.54 0.23
CA ASP A 236 -18.57 21.46 1.34
C ASP A 236 -17.92 20.82 2.57
N ALA A 237 -16.88 21.42 3.12
CA ALA A 237 -16.20 20.89 4.30
C ALA A 237 -17.17 20.68 5.46
N TYR A 238 -18.30 21.40 5.44
CA TYR A 238 -19.40 21.21 6.36
C TYR A 238 -20.18 19.90 6.09
N GLU A 239 -20.51 19.57 4.86
CA GLU A 239 -21.17 18.30 4.52
C GLU A 239 -20.30 17.11 4.84
N LEU A 240 -19.01 17.18 4.54
CA LEU A 240 -18.04 16.14 4.92
C LEU A 240 -17.91 15.97 6.43
N SER A 241 -17.87 17.06 7.18
CA SER A 241 -17.81 16.98 8.64
C SER A 241 -19.12 16.43 9.23
N GLU A 242 -20.24 16.58 8.54
CA GLU A 242 -21.51 15.98 8.92
C GLU A 242 -21.58 14.48 8.58
N VAL A 243 -21.06 14.07 7.44
CA VAL A 243 -20.92 12.66 7.05
C VAL A 243 -19.97 11.95 8.01
N THR A 244 -18.82 12.52 8.32
CA THR A 244 -17.86 11.93 9.28
C THR A 244 -18.42 11.87 10.69
N ARG A 245 -19.19 12.85 11.14
CA ARG A 245 -19.92 12.79 12.42
C ARG A 245 -20.96 11.67 12.45
N LYS A 246 -21.71 11.48 11.36
CA LYS A 246 -22.67 10.38 11.24
C LYS A 246 -22.00 9.01 11.23
N CYS A 247 -20.76 8.92 10.78
CA CYS A 247 -19.94 7.71 10.82
C CYS A 247 -19.16 7.52 12.14
N GLY A 248 -19.34 8.42 13.12
CA GLY A 248 -18.72 8.30 14.44
C GLY A 248 -17.25 8.78 14.51
N PHE A 249 -16.77 9.48 13.50
CA PHE A 249 -15.42 10.08 13.50
C PHE A 249 -15.51 11.59 13.76
N GLU A 250 -14.81 12.08 14.79
CA GLU A 250 -14.56 13.50 14.94
C GLU A 250 -13.44 13.92 13.98
N TYR A 251 -13.81 14.57 12.90
CA TYR A 251 -12.87 15.19 11.99
C TYR A 251 -12.51 16.59 12.45
N LYS A 252 -11.28 16.80 12.91
CA LYS A 252 -10.72 18.14 13.05
C LYS A 252 -10.24 18.62 11.69
N ASN A 253 -10.97 19.54 11.11
CA ASN A 253 -10.63 20.14 9.82
C ASN A 253 -9.23 20.80 9.90
N THR A 254 -8.22 20.12 9.39
CA THR A 254 -6.84 20.62 9.32
C THR A 254 -6.65 21.69 8.24
N ILE A 255 -7.67 21.93 7.41
CA ILE A 255 -7.64 22.95 6.33
C ILE A 255 -7.87 24.35 6.87
N GLY A 256 -8.05 24.51 8.17
CA GLY A 256 -8.23 25.78 8.84
C GLY A 256 -9.68 26.26 8.83
N GLU A 257 -10.09 26.81 9.94
CA GLU A 257 -11.38 27.47 10.04
C GLU A 257 -11.46 28.60 9.01
N GLY A 258 -12.45 28.57 8.13
CA GLY A 258 -12.75 29.65 7.21
C GLY A 258 -12.51 29.38 5.72
N ARG A 259 -12.04 28.23 5.28
CA ARG A 259 -12.06 27.88 3.86
C ARG A 259 -13.47 27.47 3.45
N LYS A 260 -14.15 28.38 2.77
CA LYS A 260 -15.40 28.05 2.11
C LYS A 260 -15.12 27.17 0.88
N PRO A 261 -15.96 26.17 0.59
CA PRO A 261 -15.86 25.42 -0.65
C PRO A 261 -15.90 26.38 -1.84
N VAL A 262 -15.09 26.09 -2.84
CA VAL A 262 -15.11 26.84 -4.09
C VAL A 262 -16.34 26.39 -4.87
N PRO A 263 -17.28 27.26 -5.21
CA PRO A 263 -18.44 26.91 -6.02
C PRO A 263 -18.03 26.22 -7.33
N GLN A 264 -18.82 25.27 -7.80
CA GLN A 264 -18.50 24.46 -8.97
C GLN A 264 -18.24 25.32 -10.24
N GLU A 265 -18.94 26.43 -10.40
CA GLU A 265 -18.76 27.38 -11.50
C GLU A 265 -17.39 28.10 -11.46
N GLN A 266 -16.70 28.08 -10.34
CA GLN A 266 -15.35 28.62 -10.16
C GLN A 266 -14.23 27.58 -10.33
N TRP A 267 -14.58 26.34 -10.62
CA TRP A 267 -13.61 25.29 -10.82
C TRP A 267 -12.91 25.48 -12.16
N LYS A 268 -11.66 25.93 -12.08
CA LYS A 268 -10.82 26.24 -13.24
C LYS A 268 -9.43 25.69 -13.01
N ILE A 269 -8.75 25.33 -14.07
CA ILE A 269 -7.34 24.95 -14.00
C ILE A 269 -6.46 26.18 -14.09
N THR A 270 -5.26 26.09 -13.50
CA THR A 270 -4.20 27.08 -13.68
C THR A 270 -3.10 26.49 -14.53
N ASP A 271 -2.66 27.20 -15.56
CA ASP A 271 -1.50 26.84 -16.37
C ASP A 271 -0.25 27.70 -16.05
N GLU A 272 -0.36 28.61 -15.08
CA GLU A 272 0.71 29.57 -14.74
C GLU A 272 1.78 29.02 -13.79
N ASP A 273 1.55 27.89 -13.12
CA ASP A 273 2.43 27.40 -12.08
C ASP A 273 3.61 26.53 -12.58
N TRP A 274 3.93 26.58 -13.89
CA TRP A 274 4.85 25.63 -14.52
C TRP A 274 5.94 26.28 -15.35
N ARG A 275 6.27 27.52 -15.09
CA ARG A 275 7.40 28.21 -15.71
C ARG A 275 8.61 28.21 -14.82
#